data_0981ad40ae41fba1b83f633e0a930ebe
#
_entry.id   0981ad40ae41fba1b83f633e0a930ebe
#
_cell.length_a   1.000
_cell.length_b   1.000
_cell.length_c   1.000
_cell.angle_alpha   90.00
_cell.angle_beta   90.00
_cell.angle_gamma   90.00
#
_symmetry.space_group_name_H-M   'P 1'
#
loop_
_entity.id
_entity.type
_entity.pdbx_description
1 polymer ?
#
loop_
_entity_poly.entity_id
_entity_poly.type
_entity_poly.pdbx_seq_one_letter_code
_entity_poly.pdbx_strand_id
1 'polypeptide(L)'
;RTLSVVGDEAGERRGFGGRRYRSEVVSELAYDDRHADYLSFLVPRLEAARDLLAPHGTLYVHLDYREAHYVKVALDGIFGRDNFLNEIVWAYDYGAKPKSRWPAKHDTILVYVRDRDRHHFDADAVDREPYMAPGLVSAEKAARGKMATDTWWHTIVPTSGAEKTGYPNQKPAGIVRRMVAASSRPGGWCLDYFAGSGTLGAVCQELGRRFVLVDCNPEAVEIAAARLAPGGECAAAGD
;
A
#
# COMPACT_ATOMS: atom_id res chain seq x y z
N ARG A 1 13.19 14.33 2.99
CA ARG A 1 14.60 14.70 2.66
C ARG A 1 14.75 14.75 1.15
N THR A 2 14.96 15.91 0.61
CA THR A 2 15.34 16.08 -0.79
C THR A 2 16.86 16.06 -0.87
N LEU A 3 17.41 15.27 -1.78
CA LEU A 3 18.86 15.26 -2.06
C LEU A 3 19.09 16.20 -3.23
N SER A 4 19.72 17.35 -3.00
CA SER A 4 20.19 18.22 -4.06
C SER A 4 21.64 17.90 -4.42
N VAL A 5 21.95 17.92 -5.72
CA VAL A 5 23.32 17.82 -6.21
C VAL A 5 23.96 19.18 -6.03
N VAL A 6 24.97 19.28 -5.19
CA VAL A 6 25.81 20.47 -5.06
C VAL A 6 27.12 20.20 -5.80
N GLY A 7 27.61 21.18 -6.52
CA GLY A 7 28.86 21.08 -7.29
C GLY A 7 30.01 20.50 -6.47
N ASP A 8 31.01 19.97 -7.15
CA ASP A 8 31.98 18.92 -6.72
C ASP A 8 32.74 19.10 -5.40
N GLU A 9 32.70 20.22 -4.71
CA GLU A 9 33.58 20.44 -3.54
C GLU A 9 32.88 20.61 -2.18
N ALA A 10 31.56 20.77 -2.10
CA ALA A 10 30.86 21.16 -0.87
C ALA A 10 29.89 20.13 -0.27
N GLY A 11 29.78 18.92 -0.80
CA GLY A 11 28.81 17.93 -0.34
C GLY A 11 29.36 16.99 0.76
N GLU A 12 28.55 16.73 1.81
CA GLU A 12 28.91 15.88 2.95
C GLU A 12 28.90 14.37 2.66
N ARG A 13 28.23 13.90 1.59
CA ARG A 13 28.10 12.48 1.25
C ARG A 13 28.53 12.18 -0.18
N ARG A 14 29.32 11.13 -0.36
CA ARG A 14 29.61 10.57 -1.68
C ARG A 14 28.52 9.60 -2.11
N GLY A 15 27.94 9.81 -3.30
CA GLY A 15 27.01 8.90 -3.94
C GLY A 15 27.63 8.11 -5.08
N PHE A 16 26.81 7.43 -5.84
CA PHE A 16 27.21 6.64 -7.00
C PHE A 16 27.88 7.52 -8.07
N GLY A 17 28.99 7.07 -8.63
CA GLY A 17 29.77 7.83 -9.63
C GLY A 17 30.64 8.95 -9.03
N GLY A 18 30.91 8.95 -7.72
CA GLY A 18 31.80 9.91 -7.06
C GLY A 18 31.21 11.31 -6.83
N ARG A 19 29.95 11.55 -7.21
CA ARG A 19 29.25 12.83 -7.00
C ARG A 19 29.03 13.10 -5.52
N ARG A 20 29.18 14.33 -5.11
CA ARG A 20 28.90 14.79 -3.76
C ARG A 20 27.50 15.35 -3.66
N TYR A 21 26.82 15.05 -2.57
CA TYR A 21 25.44 15.47 -2.29
C TYR A 21 25.38 16.17 -0.94
N ARG A 22 24.65 17.26 -0.88
CA ARG A 22 24.24 17.93 0.35
C ARG A 22 22.78 17.57 0.64
N SER A 23 22.50 17.19 1.88
CA SER A 23 21.11 16.96 2.31
C SER A 23 20.57 18.23 2.91
N GLU A 24 19.64 18.88 2.24
CA GLU A 24 18.82 19.95 2.84
C GLU A 24 17.47 19.37 3.23
N VAL A 25 17.02 19.72 4.45
CA VAL A 25 15.66 19.42 4.87
C VAL A 25 14.79 20.52 4.26
N VAL A 26 14.16 20.24 3.12
CA VAL A 26 13.34 21.22 2.38
C VAL A 26 11.95 21.34 2.98
N SER A 27 11.46 20.30 3.67
CA SER A 27 10.28 20.34 4.53
C SER A 27 10.36 19.23 5.56
N GLU A 28 9.97 19.47 6.77
CA GLU A 28 9.63 18.45 7.76
C GLU A 28 8.19 17.96 7.52
N LEU A 29 7.96 17.27 6.41
CA LEU A 29 6.81 16.39 6.31
C LEU A 29 7.08 15.20 7.23
N ALA A 30 6.92 15.42 8.52
CA ALA A 30 6.96 14.37 9.51
C ALA A 30 5.58 13.74 9.54
N TYR A 31 5.45 12.57 8.96
CA TYR A 31 4.38 11.65 9.32
C TYR A 31 4.66 11.24 10.78
N ASP A 32 3.87 11.80 11.71
CA ASP A 32 3.99 11.44 13.13
C ASP A 32 3.16 10.18 13.39
N ASP A 33 3.80 9.03 13.20
CA ASP A 33 3.28 7.70 13.55
C ASP A 33 3.82 7.22 14.91
N ARG A 34 4.39 8.13 15.72
CA ARG A 34 4.91 7.84 17.06
C ARG A 34 3.80 7.85 18.10
N HIS A 35 2.93 6.86 18.01
CA HIS A 35 2.02 6.61 19.12
C HIS A 35 2.77 5.87 20.22
N ALA A 36 2.74 6.38 21.46
CA ALA A 36 3.34 5.71 22.62
C ALA A 36 2.69 4.32 22.83
N ASP A 37 1.44 4.17 22.41
CA ASP A 37 0.69 2.92 22.34
C ASP A 37 -0.06 2.85 21.01
N TYR A 38 0.56 2.19 20.03
CA TYR A 38 0.00 2.07 18.68
C TYR A 38 -1.31 1.28 18.65
N LEU A 39 -1.43 0.23 19.48
CA LEU A 39 -2.64 -0.57 19.53
C LEU A 39 -3.82 0.22 20.12
N SER A 40 -3.62 0.97 21.19
CA SER A 40 -4.68 1.83 21.75
C SER A 40 -5.16 2.89 20.73
N PHE A 41 -4.30 3.34 19.84
CA PHE A 41 -4.69 4.20 18.73
C PHE A 41 -5.46 3.47 17.64
N LEU A 42 -5.01 2.26 17.26
CA LEU A 42 -5.52 1.57 16.08
C LEU A 42 -6.79 0.75 16.37
N VAL A 43 -6.88 0.06 17.53
CA VAL A 43 -7.97 -0.86 17.85
C VAL A 43 -9.35 -0.25 17.73
N PRO A 44 -9.66 0.95 18.30
CA PRO A 44 -10.99 1.54 18.16
C PRO A 44 -11.38 1.83 16.69
N ARG A 45 -10.39 2.10 15.84
CA ARG A 45 -10.61 2.32 14.40
C ARG A 45 -10.89 1.03 13.65
N LEU A 46 -10.26 -0.08 14.07
CA LEU A 46 -10.53 -1.41 13.52
C LEU A 46 -11.92 -1.93 13.93
N GLU A 47 -12.36 -1.64 15.16
CA GLU A 47 -13.72 -1.93 15.63
C GLU A 47 -14.76 -1.15 14.81
N ALA A 48 -14.54 0.15 14.63
CA ALA A 48 -15.39 0.98 13.77
C ALA A 48 -15.40 0.49 12.31
N ALA A 49 -14.25 0.07 11.78
CA ALA A 49 -14.16 -0.52 10.44
C ALA A 49 -15.01 -1.79 10.32
N ARG A 50 -14.95 -2.67 11.33
CA ARG A 50 -15.79 -3.88 11.36
C ARG A 50 -17.26 -3.54 11.30
N ASP A 51 -17.71 -2.52 12.02
CA ASP A 51 -19.13 -2.13 12.08
C ASP A 51 -19.62 -1.51 10.77
N LEU A 52 -18.75 -0.76 10.08
CA LEU A 52 -19.03 -0.16 8.78
C LEU A 52 -18.96 -1.17 7.63
N LEU A 53 -18.23 -2.26 7.80
CA LEU A 53 -17.99 -3.23 6.73
C LEU A 53 -19.27 -3.99 6.39
N ALA A 54 -19.64 -3.97 5.11
CA ALA A 54 -20.80 -4.73 4.61
C ALA A 54 -20.61 -6.24 4.86
N PRO A 55 -21.68 -7.05 4.97
CA PRO A 55 -21.57 -8.50 5.18
C PRO A 55 -20.67 -9.22 4.16
N HIS A 56 -20.58 -8.70 2.93
CA HIS A 56 -19.72 -9.23 1.87
C HIS A 56 -18.36 -8.50 1.76
N GLY A 57 -18.07 -7.59 2.69
CA GLY A 57 -16.89 -6.72 2.64
C GLY A 57 -15.63 -7.38 3.16
N THR A 58 -14.49 -6.89 2.69
CA THR A 58 -13.14 -7.30 3.05
C THR A 58 -12.36 -6.13 3.60
N LEU A 59 -11.64 -6.35 4.68
CA LEU A 59 -10.69 -5.41 5.28
C LEU A 59 -9.26 -5.85 4.93
N TYR A 60 -8.47 -4.89 4.46
CA TYR A 60 -7.02 -5.02 4.27
C TYR A 60 -6.30 -4.08 5.23
N VAL A 61 -5.41 -4.61 6.07
CA VAL A 61 -4.60 -3.81 6.99
C VAL A 61 -3.13 -3.99 6.65
N HIS A 62 -2.54 -2.92 6.12
CA HIS A 62 -1.15 -2.91 5.70
C HIS A 62 -0.26 -2.39 6.83
N LEU A 63 0.74 -3.18 7.22
CA LEU A 63 1.59 -2.96 8.37
C LEU A 63 3.03 -3.38 8.06
N ASP A 64 3.99 -2.77 8.74
CA ASP A 64 5.35 -3.28 8.77
C ASP A 64 5.52 -4.40 9.82
N TYR A 65 6.68 -5.04 9.82
CA TYR A 65 7.01 -6.17 10.69
C TYR A 65 6.95 -5.85 12.20
N ARG A 66 6.99 -4.59 12.59
CA ARG A 66 6.99 -4.18 14.01
C ARG A 66 5.62 -4.37 14.64
N GLU A 67 4.56 -4.07 13.89
CA GLU A 67 3.19 -4.01 14.40
C GLU A 67 2.30 -5.15 13.89
N ALA A 68 2.66 -5.77 12.77
CA ALA A 68 1.80 -6.74 12.09
C ALA A 68 1.29 -7.87 13.01
N HIS A 69 2.15 -8.43 13.85
CA HIS A 69 1.79 -9.55 14.71
C HIS A 69 0.88 -9.15 15.86
N TYR A 70 1.08 -7.97 16.45
CA TYR A 70 0.22 -7.45 17.52
C TYR A 70 -1.17 -7.09 16.98
N VAL A 71 -1.22 -6.44 15.83
CA VAL A 71 -2.46 -6.08 15.15
C VAL A 71 -3.21 -7.33 14.70
N LYS A 72 -2.50 -8.40 14.26
CA LYS A 72 -3.12 -9.69 13.93
C LYS A 72 -3.90 -10.27 15.10
N VAL A 73 -3.30 -10.26 16.31
CA VAL A 73 -3.96 -10.76 17.52
C VAL A 73 -5.18 -9.91 17.89
N ALA A 74 -5.08 -8.58 17.78
CA ALA A 74 -6.21 -7.68 18.01
C ALA A 74 -7.36 -7.94 17.01
N LEU A 75 -7.05 -8.08 15.71
CA LEU A 75 -8.04 -8.39 14.67
C LEU A 75 -8.72 -9.74 14.88
N ASP A 76 -8.01 -10.75 15.39
CA ASP A 76 -8.61 -12.04 15.78
C ASP A 76 -9.68 -11.85 16.86
N GLY A 77 -9.46 -10.93 17.80
CA GLY A 77 -10.45 -10.56 18.81
C GLY A 77 -11.67 -9.82 18.25
N ILE A 78 -11.43 -8.93 17.29
CA ILE A 78 -12.47 -8.06 16.70
C ILE A 78 -13.31 -8.81 15.66
N PHE A 79 -12.68 -9.49 14.72
CA PHE A 79 -13.34 -10.15 13.58
C PHE A 79 -13.63 -11.63 13.82
N GLY A 80 -12.94 -12.28 14.76
CA GLY A 80 -12.91 -13.72 14.92
C GLY A 80 -11.87 -14.38 14.00
N ARG A 81 -11.20 -15.42 14.49
CA ARG A 81 -10.15 -16.14 13.74
C ARG A 81 -10.64 -16.75 12.43
N ASP A 82 -11.89 -17.20 12.40
CA ASP A 82 -12.48 -17.84 11.23
C ASP A 82 -12.68 -16.86 10.06
N ASN A 83 -12.72 -15.57 10.34
CA ASN A 83 -12.84 -14.52 9.34
C ASN A 83 -11.49 -14.00 8.82
N PHE A 84 -10.38 -14.56 9.28
CA PHE A 84 -9.06 -14.32 8.70
C PHE A 84 -8.92 -15.10 7.39
N LEU A 85 -8.60 -14.41 6.28
CA LEU A 85 -8.39 -15.07 5.00
C LEU A 85 -6.92 -15.32 4.70
N ASN A 86 -6.11 -14.25 4.71
CA ASN A 86 -4.70 -14.31 4.30
C ASN A 86 -3.82 -13.34 5.10
N GLU A 87 -2.57 -13.72 5.23
CA GLU A 87 -1.45 -12.82 5.41
C GLU A 87 -0.76 -12.68 4.05
N ILE A 88 -0.82 -11.50 3.45
CA ILE A 88 -0.14 -11.22 2.20
C ILE A 88 1.21 -10.59 2.52
N VAL A 89 2.28 -11.18 1.99
CA VAL A 89 3.63 -10.65 2.05
C VAL A 89 3.89 -9.81 0.81
N TRP A 90 3.92 -8.49 0.98
CA TRP A 90 4.34 -7.60 -0.10
C TRP A 90 5.85 -7.37 -0.02
N ALA A 91 6.58 -8.04 -0.93
CA ALA A 91 8.02 -7.99 -1.02
C ALA A 91 8.51 -6.94 -2.04
N TYR A 92 9.56 -6.21 -1.67
CA TYR A 92 10.19 -5.18 -2.49
C TYR A 92 11.70 -5.11 -2.20
N ASP A 93 12.50 -4.55 -3.12
CA ASP A 93 13.96 -4.42 -2.94
C ASP A 93 14.38 -2.94 -2.78
N TYR A 94 13.85 -2.27 -1.76
CA TYR A 94 14.20 -0.89 -1.43
C TYR A 94 14.55 -0.76 0.06
N GLY A 95 15.31 0.28 0.41
CA GLY A 95 15.63 0.64 1.79
C GLY A 95 17.02 0.20 2.25
N ALA A 96 17.29 0.49 3.51
CA ALA A 96 18.61 0.30 4.12
C ALA A 96 19.05 -1.18 4.09
N LYS A 97 20.38 -1.39 3.99
CA LYS A 97 21.03 -2.69 4.09
C LYS A 97 21.91 -2.70 5.37
N PRO A 98 21.33 -2.97 6.54
CA PRO A 98 22.07 -3.04 7.79
C PRO A 98 23.07 -4.20 7.73
N LYS A 99 24.21 -4.07 8.45
CA LYS A 99 25.23 -5.12 8.48
C LYS A 99 25.06 -6.09 9.67
N SER A 100 24.19 -5.74 10.62
CA SER A 100 24.01 -6.50 11.88
C SER A 100 22.76 -7.40 11.90
N ARG A 101 21.93 -7.35 10.86
CA ARG A 101 20.71 -8.17 10.73
C ARG A 101 20.31 -8.29 9.27
N TRP A 102 19.41 -9.21 8.98
CA TRP A 102 18.78 -9.30 7.65
C TRP A 102 18.01 -8.02 7.33
N PRO A 103 18.18 -7.41 6.14
CA PRO A 103 17.40 -6.26 5.72
C PRO A 103 15.91 -6.64 5.61
N ALA A 104 15.03 -5.91 6.28
CA ALA A 104 13.60 -6.04 6.06
C ALA A 104 13.26 -5.55 4.64
N LYS A 105 12.63 -6.40 3.84
CA LYS A 105 12.30 -6.16 2.43
C LYS A 105 10.87 -6.56 2.11
N HIS A 106 10.00 -6.54 3.10
CA HIS A 106 8.58 -6.77 2.93
C HIS A 106 7.77 -6.04 3.99
N ASP A 107 6.54 -5.79 3.65
CA ASP A 107 5.47 -5.43 4.56
C ASP A 107 4.42 -6.52 4.56
N THR A 108 3.58 -6.54 5.60
CA THR A 108 2.49 -7.51 5.77
C THR A 108 1.15 -6.82 5.52
N ILE A 109 0.25 -7.51 4.80
CA ILE A 109 -1.13 -7.07 4.62
C ILE A 109 -2.03 -8.16 5.18
N LEU A 110 -2.69 -7.88 6.30
CA LEU A 110 -3.64 -8.78 6.92
C LEU A 110 -5.01 -8.64 6.26
N VAL A 111 -5.62 -9.76 5.88
CA VAL A 111 -6.89 -9.79 5.16
C VAL A 111 -7.95 -10.45 6.03
N TYR A 112 -8.97 -9.69 6.38
CA TYR A 112 -10.13 -10.13 7.12
C TYR A 112 -11.42 -9.87 6.37
N VAL A 113 -12.43 -10.68 6.59
CA VAL A 113 -13.77 -10.47 6.05
C VAL A 113 -14.77 -10.24 7.17
N ARG A 114 -15.89 -9.59 6.86
CA ARG A 114 -16.99 -9.45 7.80
C ARG A 114 -17.67 -10.79 8.11
N ASP A 115 -17.84 -11.59 7.06
CA ASP A 115 -18.49 -12.90 7.11
C ASP A 115 -17.85 -13.80 6.04
N ARG A 116 -17.24 -14.90 6.48
CA ARG A 116 -16.50 -15.81 5.61
C ARG A 116 -17.36 -16.46 4.54
N ASP A 117 -18.62 -16.71 4.84
CA ASP A 117 -19.53 -17.40 3.93
C ASP A 117 -20.16 -16.45 2.89
N ARG A 118 -20.02 -15.14 3.09
CA ARG A 118 -20.68 -14.10 2.26
C ARG A 118 -19.72 -13.14 1.58
N HIS A 119 -18.44 -13.21 1.90
CA HIS A 119 -17.47 -12.26 1.33
C HIS A 119 -17.40 -12.35 -0.19
N HIS A 120 -17.13 -11.21 -0.82
CA HIS A 120 -16.91 -11.14 -2.26
C HIS A 120 -15.42 -11.30 -2.57
N PHE A 121 -15.10 -12.25 -3.45
CA PHE A 121 -13.77 -12.41 -4.02
C PHE A 121 -13.86 -12.80 -5.49
N ASP A 122 -13.33 -11.96 -6.38
CA ASP A 122 -13.30 -12.18 -7.82
C ASP A 122 -11.89 -12.60 -8.25
N ALA A 123 -11.69 -13.91 -8.37
CA ALA A 123 -10.41 -14.48 -8.77
C ALA A 123 -10.03 -14.20 -10.23
N ASP A 124 -10.99 -13.86 -11.08
CA ASP A 124 -10.74 -13.56 -12.49
C ASP A 124 -10.45 -12.08 -12.76
N ALA A 125 -10.81 -11.21 -11.81
CA ALA A 125 -10.54 -9.77 -11.90
C ALA A 125 -9.10 -9.38 -11.50
N VAL A 126 -8.33 -10.30 -10.87
CA VAL A 126 -6.93 -10.04 -10.51
C VAL A 126 -5.98 -10.46 -11.61
N ASP A 127 -4.83 -9.80 -11.67
CA ASP A 127 -3.76 -10.12 -12.60
C ASP A 127 -3.24 -11.55 -12.45
N ARG A 128 -2.73 -12.09 -13.55
CA ARG A 128 -2.19 -13.43 -13.63
C ARG A 128 -0.67 -13.39 -13.54
N GLU A 129 -0.10 -14.37 -12.87
CA GLU A 129 1.33 -14.57 -12.75
C GLU A 129 1.76 -15.80 -13.54
N PRO A 130 2.98 -15.80 -14.14
CA PRO A 130 3.52 -16.99 -14.78
C PRO A 130 3.67 -18.16 -13.80
N TYR A 131 3.49 -19.37 -14.25
CA TYR A 131 3.89 -20.54 -13.48
C TYR A 131 5.41 -20.59 -13.34
N MET A 132 5.92 -20.87 -12.14
CA MET A 132 7.36 -21.07 -11.92
C MET A 132 7.90 -22.29 -12.67
N ALA A 133 7.05 -23.30 -12.89
CA ALA A 133 7.38 -24.51 -13.64
C ALA A 133 6.34 -24.75 -14.75
N PRO A 134 6.36 -23.96 -15.83
CA PRO A 134 5.36 -24.01 -16.89
C PRO A 134 5.29 -25.36 -17.61
N GLY A 135 6.37 -26.13 -17.61
CA GLY A 135 6.40 -27.48 -18.18
C GLY A 135 5.60 -28.54 -17.39
N LEU A 136 5.16 -28.24 -16.18
CA LEU A 136 4.35 -29.16 -15.37
C LEU A 136 2.84 -28.96 -15.52
N VAL A 137 2.42 -28.02 -16.38
CA VAL A 137 0.99 -27.75 -16.66
C VAL A 137 0.76 -27.80 -18.18
N SER A 138 -0.53 -27.82 -18.60
CA SER A 138 -0.83 -27.75 -20.02
C SER A 138 -0.37 -26.42 -20.63
N ALA A 139 -0.05 -26.42 -21.94
CA ALA A 139 0.36 -25.21 -22.66
C ALA A 139 -0.67 -24.07 -22.51
N GLU A 140 -1.96 -24.38 -22.52
CA GLU A 140 -3.04 -23.41 -22.29
C GLU A 140 -2.97 -22.78 -20.89
N LYS A 141 -2.79 -23.60 -19.85
CA LYS A 141 -2.63 -23.08 -18.47
C LYS A 141 -1.35 -22.29 -18.33
N ALA A 142 -0.24 -22.74 -18.92
CA ALA A 142 1.01 -22.00 -18.91
C ALA A 142 0.87 -20.62 -19.57
N ALA A 143 0.19 -20.54 -20.70
CA ALA A 143 -0.06 -19.29 -21.42
C ALA A 143 -1.00 -18.34 -20.65
N ARG A 144 -2.06 -18.88 -20.02
CA ARG A 144 -3.01 -18.10 -19.23
C ARG A 144 -2.39 -17.58 -17.94
N GLY A 145 -1.42 -18.26 -17.36
CA GLY A 145 -0.90 -17.99 -16.04
C GLY A 145 -1.82 -18.46 -14.91
N LYS A 146 -1.38 -18.28 -13.68
CA LYS A 146 -2.12 -18.56 -12.43
C LYS A 146 -2.54 -17.26 -11.75
N MET A 147 -3.56 -17.31 -10.90
CA MET A 147 -3.89 -16.21 -9.98
C MET A 147 -2.66 -15.90 -9.11
N ALA A 148 -2.43 -14.61 -8.84
CA ALA A 148 -1.42 -14.16 -7.89
C ALA A 148 -1.63 -14.86 -6.52
N THR A 149 -0.52 -15.23 -5.89
CA THR A 149 -0.52 -15.85 -4.56
C THR A 149 -0.57 -14.76 -3.48
N ASP A 150 -0.40 -15.12 -2.23
CA ASP A 150 -0.26 -14.20 -1.09
C ASP A 150 1.17 -13.67 -0.90
N THR A 151 2.07 -13.93 -1.84
CA THR A 151 3.41 -13.32 -1.87
C THR A 151 3.52 -12.44 -3.11
N TRP A 152 3.52 -11.12 -2.91
CA TRP A 152 3.52 -10.14 -3.98
C TRP A 152 4.88 -9.49 -4.14
N TRP A 153 5.53 -9.71 -5.27
CA TRP A 153 6.69 -8.94 -5.67
C TRP A 153 6.25 -7.69 -6.42
N HIS A 154 6.35 -6.55 -5.78
CA HIS A 154 5.96 -5.27 -6.38
C HIS A 154 6.83 -4.15 -5.82
N THR A 155 7.42 -3.34 -6.70
CA THR A 155 8.26 -2.22 -6.27
C THR A 155 7.45 -1.17 -5.51
N ILE A 156 8.11 -0.42 -4.64
CA ILE A 156 7.55 0.82 -4.09
C ILE A 156 7.41 1.87 -5.21
N VAL A 157 6.69 2.96 -4.93
CA VAL A 157 6.61 4.10 -5.87
C VAL A 157 8.01 4.69 -6.06
N PRO A 158 8.57 4.64 -7.29
CA PRO A 158 9.87 5.23 -7.57
C PRO A 158 9.86 6.75 -7.35
N THR A 159 11.00 7.32 -6.96
CA THR A 159 11.11 8.77 -6.73
C THR A 159 10.84 9.60 -7.98
N SER A 160 11.06 9.04 -9.17
CA SER A 160 10.80 9.62 -10.48
C SER A 160 9.61 8.97 -11.21
N GLY A 161 8.79 8.18 -10.51
CA GLY A 161 7.64 7.49 -11.13
C GLY A 161 6.51 8.44 -11.46
N ALA A 162 5.82 8.21 -12.58
CA ALA A 162 4.70 9.05 -13.03
C ALA A 162 3.53 9.13 -12.02
N GLU A 163 3.36 8.11 -11.18
CA GLU A 163 2.31 8.10 -10.14
C GLU A 163 2.70 8.86 -8.86
N LYS A 164 3.95 9.37 -8.78
CA LYS A 164 4.47 10.02 -7.58
C LYS A 164 3.82 11.37 -7.34
N THR A 165 3.16 11.52 -6.18
CA THR A 165 2.53 12.78 -5.76
C THR A 165 3.43 13.66 -4.89
N GLY A 166 4.61 13.17 -4.49
CA GLY A 166 5.46 13.83 -3.48
C GLY A 166 5.14 13.44 -2.04
N TYR A 167 3.96 12.87 -1.77
CA TYR A 167 3.58 12.46 -0.42
C TYR A 167 4.48 11.33 0.12
N PRO A 168 4.95 11.42 1.38
CA PRO A 168 5.73 10.36 2.01
C PRO A 168 4.95 9.05 2.08
N ASN A 169 5.64 7.92 1.97
CA ASN A 169 5.04 6.57 2.11
C ASN A 169 3.86 6.27 1.17
N GLN A 170 3.75 6.99 0.04
CA GLN A 170 2.73 6.69 -0.97
C GLN A 170 2.78 5.21 -1.37
N LYS A 171 1.60 4.55 -1.36
CA LYS A 171 1.48 3.16 -1.78
C LYS A 171 1.34 3.04 -3.29
N PRO A 172 1.96 2.03 -3.93
CA PRO A 172 1.82 1.80 -5.37
C PRO A 172 0.37 1.45 -5.75
N ALA A 173 -0.10 2.03 -6.84
CA ALA A 173 -1.45 1.76 -7.36
C ALA A 173 -1.65 0.26 -7.69
N GLY A 174 -0.59 -0.44 -8.15
CA GLY A 174 -0.66 -1.86 -8.48
C GLY A 174 -1.06 -2.75 -7.31
N ILE A 175 -0.55 -2.49 -6.10
CA ILE A 175 -0.93 -3.22 -4.88
C ILE A 175 -2.40 -2.97 -4.54
N VAL A 176 -2.83 -1.71 -4.55
CA VAL A 176 -4.21 -1.33 -4.21
C VAL A 176 -5.19 -1.84 -5.27
N ARG A 177 -4.79 -1.86 -6.55
CA ARG A 177 -5.60 -2.40 -7.65
C ARG A 177 -5.93 -3.88 -7.44
N ARG A 178 -4.97 -4.71 -7.02
CA ARG A 178 -5.21 -6.12 -6.67
C ARG A 178 -6.29 -6.26 -5.61
N MET A 179 -6.18 -5.47 -4.53
CA MET A 179 -7.17 -5.49 -3.43
C MET A 179 -8.56 -5.09 -3.90
N VAL A 180 -8.67 -3.95 -4.59
CA VAL A 180 -9.95 -3.40 -5.06
C VAL A 180 -10.59 -4.31 -6.10
N ALA A 181 -9.83 -4.83 -7.06
CA ALA A 181 -10.34 -5.71 -8.11
C ALA A 181 -10.88 -7.03 -7.52
N ALA A 182 -10.14 -7.65 -6.60
CA ALA A 182 -10.54 -8.92 -5.97
C ALA A 182 -11.78 -8.77 -5.08
N SER A 183 -11.87 -7.70 -4.28
CA SER A 183 -12.79 -7.65 -3.14
C SER A 183 -13.90 -6.61 -3.27
N SER A 184 -14.05 -5.97 -4.42
CA SER A 184 -15.15 -5.05 -4.67
C SER A 184 -15.78 -5.24 -6.05
N ARG A 185 -17.09 -5.02 -6.14
CA ARG A 185 -17.81 -5.02 -7.43
C ARG A 185 -17.77 -3.64 -8.07
N PRO A 186 -17.89 -3.53 -9.41
CA PRO A 186 -18.15 -2.24 -10.07
C PRO A 186 -19.29 -1.49 -9.38
N GLY A 187 -19.13 -0.18 -9.14
CA GLY A 187 -20.07 0.65 -8.40
C GLY A 187 -20.11 0.42 -6.87
N GLY A 188 -19.37 -0.55 -6.35
CA GLY A 188 -19.24 -0.79 -4.91
C GLY A 188 -18.49 0.34 -4.17
N TRP A 189 -18.65 0.41 -2.84
CA TRP A 189 -17.94 1.36 -1.99
C TRP A 189 -16.63 0.81 -1.45
N CYS A 190 -15.60 1.65 -1.51
CA CYS A 190 -14.31 1.43 -0.87
C CYS A 190 -14.04 2.57 0.11
N LEU A 191 -13.50 2.26 1.29
CA LEU A 191 -13.18 3.22 2.33
C LEU A 191 -11.70 3.10 2.70
N ASP A 192 -11.01 4.25 2.76
CA ASP A 192 -9.66 4.37 3.33
C ASP A 192 -9.64 5.56 4.30
N TYR A 193 -9.47 5.29 5.57
CA TYR A 193 -9.40 6.33 6.62
C TYR A 193 -7.98 6.60 7.11
N PHE A 194 -6.98 6.15 6.34
CA PHE A 194 -5.57 6.53 6.38
C PHE A 194 -5.09 6.86 4.97
N ALA A 195 -5.86 7.69 4.26
CA ALA A 195 -5.84 7.82 2.82
C ALA A 195 -4.52 8.36 2.24
N GLY A 196 -3.76 9.14 3.01
CA GLY A 196 -2.51 9.73 2.57
C GLY A 196 -2.66 10.43 1.21
N SER A 197 -1.89 9.98 0.21
CA SER A 197 -1.93 10.51 -1.15
C SER A 197 -3.15 10.10 -1.99
N GLY A 198 -4.15 9.44 -1.41
CA GLY A 198 -5.39 9.05 -2.11
C GLY A 198 -5.23 7.92 -3.15
N THR A 199 -4.28 7.02 -2.99
CA THR A 199 -4.06 5.93 -3.95
C THR A 199 -5.30 5.06 -4.14
N LEU A 200 -6.05 4.76 -3.05
CA LEU A 200 -7.31 4.03 -3.17
C LEU A 200 -8.32 4.75 -4.07
N GLY A 201 -8.48 6.07 -3.90
CA GLY A 201 -9.40 6.87 -4.72
C GLY A 201 -9.06 6.81 -6.20
N ALA A 202 -7.77 6.96 -6.56
CA ALA A 202 -7.31 6.89 -7.94
C ALA A 202 -7.62 5.51 -8.57
N VAL A 203 -7.34 4.43 -7.85
CA VAL A 203 -7.67 3.06 -8.29
C VAL A 203 -9.18 2.85 -8.40
N CYS A 204 -9.97 3.39 -7.47
CA CYS A 204 -11.42 3.31 -7.51
C CYS A 204 -12.01 4.03 -8.72
N GLN A 205 -11.50 5.22 -9.07
CA GLN A 205 -11.88 5.92 -10.30
C GLN A 205 -11.59 5.09 -11.56
N GLU A 206 -10.37 4.53 -11.64
CA GLU A 206 -9.96 3.67 -12.74
C GLU A 206 -10.88 2.45 -12.91
N LEU A 207 -11.24 1.81 -11.81
CA LEU A 207 -12.02 0.57 -11.82
C LEU A 207 -13.53 0.79 -11.71
N GLY A 208 -14.03 2.03 -11.70
CA GLY A 208 -15.46 2.34 -11.59
C GLY A 208 -16.05 1.97 -10.23
N ARG A 209 -15.32 2.20 -9.15
CA ARG A 209 -15.79 2.04 -7.76
C ARG A 209 -16.06 3.40 -7.14
N ARG A 210 -16.97 3.44 -6.18
CA ARG A 210 -17.18 4.62 -5.32
C ARG A 210 -16.21 4.55 -4.14
N PHE A 211 -15.80 5.69 -3.63
CA PHE A 211 -14.86 5.73 -2.52
C PHE A 211 -15.15 6.83 -1.51
N VAL A 212 -14.66 6.62 -0.31
CA VAL A 212 -14.53 7.61 0.75
C VAL A 212 -13.10 7.59 1.23
N LEU A 213 -12.45 8.75 1.26
CA LEU A 213 -11.09 8.93 1.75
C LEU A 213 -11.12 9.87 2.95
N VAL A 214 -10.43 9.47 4.02
CA VAL A 214 -10.30 10.27 5.23
C VAL A 214 -8.83 10.27 5.63
N ASP A 215 -8.32 11.44 5.99
CA ASP A 215 -7.00 11.59 6.60
C ASP A 215 -7.05 12.73 7.60
N CYS A 216 -6.28 12.62 8.70
CA CYS A 216 -6.18 13.67 9.69
C CYS A 216 -5.17 14.76 9.29
N ASN A 217 -4.32 14.52 8.30
CA ASN A 217 -3.36 15.48 7.77
C ASN A 217 -4.00 16.32 6.65
N PRO A 218 -4.20 17.64 6.84
CA PRO A 218 -4.77 18.49 5.79
C PRO A 218 -4.01 18.46 4.47
N GLU A 219 -2.69 18.35 4.51
CA GLU A 219 -1.86 18.27 3.31
C GLU A 219 -2.11 16.96 2.52
N ALA A 220 -2.32 15.83 3.23
CA ALA A 220 -2.72 14.58 2.58
C ALA A 220 -4.05 14.75 1.84
N VAL A 221 -5.01 15.44 2.47
CA VAL A 221 -6.33 15.72 1.87
C VAL A 221 -6.20 16.58 0.62
N GLU A 222 -5.36 17.64 0.65
CA GLU A 222 -5.10 18.51 -0.50
C GLU A 222 -4.45 17.73 -1.66
N ILE A 223 -3.42 16.93 -1.38
CA ILE A 223 -2.74 16.10 -2.37
C ILE A 223 -3.72 15.08 -2.98
N ALA A 224 -4.51 14.39 -2.15
CA ALA A 224 -5.49 13.44 -2.63
C ALA A 224 -6.57 14.12 -3.49
N ALA A 225 -7.07 15.29 -3.09
CA ALA A 225 -8.05 16.06 -3.86
C ALA A 225 -7.49 16.49 -5.21
N ALA A 226 -6.25 17.00 -5.26
CA ALA A 226 -5.59 17.39 -6.50
C ALA A 226 -5.39 16.18 -7.44
N ARG A 227 -4.97 15.03 -6.90
CA ARG A 227 -4.80 13.78 -7.67
C ARG A 227 -6.09 13.27 -8.29
N LEU A 228 -7.23 13.47 -7.61
CA LEU A 228 -8.54 12.93 -8.00
C LEU A 228 -9.38 13.92 -8.81
N ALA A 229 -8.94 15.16 -8.98
CA ALA A 229 -9.63 16.17 -9.76
C ALA A 229 -9.73 15.75 -11.25
N PRO A 230 -10.85 16.06 -11.96
CA PRO A 230 -10.96 15.80 -13.38
C PRO A 230 -9.84 16.52 -14.15
N GLY A 231 -9.01 15.77 -14.86
CA GLY A 231 -7.85 16.31 -15.59
C GLY A 231 -6.61 16.55 -14.73
N GLY A 232 -6.61 16.10 -13.47
CA GLY A 232 -5.45 16.16 -12.60
C GLY A 232 -4.36 15.20 -13.08
N GLU A 233 -3.41 15.70 -13.88
CA GLU A 233 -2.10 15.09 -13.99
C GLU A 233 -1.42 15.22 -12.63
N CYS A 234 -0.77 14.14 -12.15
CA CYS A 234 0.13 14.26 -11.00
C CYS A 234 1.17 15.31 -11.36
N ALA A 235 1.02 16.52 -10.86
CA ALA A 235 2.07 17.52 -10.98
C ALA A 235 3.28 16.95 -10.24
N ALA A 236 4.29 16.54 -11.00
CA ALA A 236 5.59 16.32 -10.43
C ALA A 236 5.97 17.64 -9.77
N ALA A 237 6.22 17.63 -8.45
CA ALA A 237 6.80 18.78 -7.77
C ALA A 237 8.12 19.05 -8.49
N GLY A 238 8.06 20.04 -9.36
CA GLY A 238 9.20 20.53 -10.11
C GLY A 238 10.04 21.42 -9.22
N ASP A 239 11.33 21.24 -9.38
CA ASP A 239 12.51 22.05 -9.06
C ASP A 239 12.70 22.54 -7.62
#